data_5d7583496048d0c9982c0cb6e9812af9
#
_entry.id   5d7583496048d0c9982c0cb6e9812af9
#
_cell.length_a   1.000
_cell.length_b   1.000
_cell.length_c   1.000
_cell.angle_alpha   90.00
_cell.angle_beta   90.00
_cell.angle_gamma   90.00
#
_symmetry.space_group_name_H-M   'P 1'
#
loop_
_entity.id
_entity.type
_entity.pdbx_description
1 polymer ?
#
loop_
_entity_poly.entity_id
_entity_poly.type
_entity_poly.pdbx_seq_one_letter_code
_entity_poly.pdbx_strand_id
1 'polypeptide(L)'
;MANSKYEYVKCFELEDEVMFPNFIVVWIAASKHHKPYNVNDLNLMNSCAVAVLEEYADVVLAYGFRDEYTFVFKKTTKFYERRASKVLSIISSFFSSVFVRKWRKFYPQKELLSPPSFHGKVVACASIDALQAYLLWRQNICHLNNQYDQCFWRLVERGMSETEAHDFINGAKKRDLNDILFDEFNVNYNTLDPIFRQGSCVLKTMVGDVVKFAENGAPIERQRRKIITVHSKKIASTRFWNEHSILLKELGVFVEEINNVKPEYVRSFEFDSKLMPSTWVVVRIDGCHFHRFSEIHEFVKPNDERALNLMNSCAVAVLEEFRQDIVFAYGVSDEYSFILKKSTNLYQRRASKIISAIVSFFTSTYVMRWKDFFPQSELNYLPSFDGRAVCYPSAEIVRDYLSWRQVDCHINNQYNSCFWKLVASGKSKREAQRSLKGAQLQKKIEELAIDYNQLPVMFRQGSSVFWDRVDNVLIYQENGKSSESYGNVIVEHIDIIGSSAFWLQHPDILDEKLYVWKKC
;
A
#
# COMPACT_ATOMS: atom_id res chain seq x y z
N MET A 1 17.03 -21.44 11.35
CA MET A 1 15.70 -21.78 10.83
C MET A 1 15.70 -23.27 10.57
N ALA A 2 14.72 -24.00 11.09
CA ALA A 2 14.62 -25.43 10.82
C ALA A 2 14.14 -25.61 9.37
N ASN A 3 14.84 -26.44 8.58
CA ASN A 3 14.47 -26.70 7.19
C ASN A 3 13.15 -27.51 7.18
N SER A 4 12.05 -26.82 6.89
CA SER A 4 10.75 -27.48 6.68
C SER A 4 10.75 -28.17 5.32
N LYS A 5 10.14 -29.37 5.22
CA LYS A 5 9.93 -30.06 3.94
C LYS A 5 9.11 -29.22 2.92
N TYR A 6 8.42 -28.22 3.39
CA TYR A 6 7.62 -27.29 2.58
C TYR A 6 8.40 -26.05 2.09
N GLU A 7 9.67 -25.88 2.46
CA GLU A 7 10.46 -24.68 2.12
C GLU A 7 10.67 -24.49 0.62
N TYR A 8 10.53 -25.55 -0.18
CA TYR A 8 10.66 -25.50 -1.64
C TYR A 8 9.70 -24.50 -2.31
N VAL A 9 8.57 -24.17 -1.68
CA VAL A 9 7.60 -23.19 -2.21
C VAL A 9 8.21 -21.79 -2.42
N LYS A 10 9.36 -21.50 -1.81
CA LYS A 10 10.11 -20.26 -2.04
C LYS A 10 10.63 -20.14 -3.47
N CYS A 11 10.83 -21.24 -4.20
CA CYS A 11 11.34 -21.20 -5.58
C CYS A 11 10.35 -20.54 -6.56
N PHE A 12 9.09 -20.37 -6.16
CA PHE A 12 8.09 -19.63 -6.95
C PHE A 12 8.15 -18.10 -6.73
N GLU A 13 8.91 -17.62 -5.74
CA GLU A 13 9.10 -16.18 -5.52
C GLU A 13 10.02 -15.62 -6.61
N LEU A 14 9.53 -14.67 -7.41
CA LEU A 14 10.32 -14.00 -8.45
C LEU A 14 11.09 -12.82 -7.87
N GLU A 15 12.28 -12.59 -8.41
CA GLU A 15 13.02 -11.36 -8.16
C GLU A 15 12.37 -10.19 -8.91
N ASP A 16 12.21 -9.06 -8.22
CA ASP A 16 11.56 -7.86 -8.74
C ASP A 16 12.39 -6.60 -8.47
N GLU A 17 13.71 -6.74 -8.51
CA GLU A 17 14.63 -5.62 -8.28
C GLU A 17 14.62 -4.63 -9.44
N VAL A 18 14.48 -3.34 -9.12
CA VAL A 18 14.66 -2.27 -10.10
C VAL A 18 16.16 -2.07 -10.35
N MET A 19 16.57 -2.33 -11.60
CA MET A 19 17.95 -2.27 -12.02
C MET A 19 18.64 -0.94 -11.63
N PHE A 20 19.81 -1.03 -11.01
CA PHE A 20 20.68 0.11 -10.76
C PHE A 20 21.40 0.52 -12.07
N PRO A 21 21.57 1.81 -12.40
CA PRO A 21 21.30 3.01 -11.58
C PRO A 21 20.03 3.78 -11.98
N ASN A 22 18.94 3.10 -12.34
CA ASN A 22 17.69 3.77 -12.71
C ASN A 22 17.08 4.53 -11.52
N PHE A 23 16.39 5.65 -11.78
CA PHE A 23 15.51 6.26 -10.79
C PHE A 23 14.32 5.35 -10.51
N ILE A 24 13.96 5.21 -9.25
CA ILE A 24 12.71 4.56 -8.85
C ILE A 24 11.64 5.64 -8.72
N VAL A 25 10.55 5.46 -9.45
CA VAL A 25 9.38 6.33 -9.38
C VAL A 25 8.19 5.49 -8.96
N VAL A 26 7.54 5.83 -7.86
CA VAL A 26 6.34 5.16 -7.36
C VAL A 26 5.14 6.03 -7.64
N TRP A 27 4.20 5.55 -8.44
CA TRP A 27 2.90 6.18 -8.66
C TRP A 27 1.82 5.42 -7.91
N ILE A 28 0.97 6.16 -7.20
CA ILE A 28 -0.22 5.63 -6.52
C ILE A 28 -1.45 6.46 -6.86
N ALA A 29 -2.63 5.83 -6.85
CA ALA A 29 -3.91 6.50 -7.02
C ALA A 29 -4.98 5.82 -6.16
N ALA A 30 -5.97 6.57 -5.68
CA ALA A 30 -7.07 6.02 -4.92
C ALA A 30 -7.89 5.03 -5.77
N SER A 31 -8.29 3.92 -5.17
CA SER A 31 -9.07 2.88 -5.86
C SER A 31 -10.54 3.25 -6.01
N LYS A 32 -11.07 4.07 -5.10
CA LYS A 32 -12.44 4.61 -5.13
C LYS A 32 -12.35 6.14 -5.10
N HIS A 33 -13.05 6.79 -6.02
CA HIS A 33 -13.00 8.25 -6.18
C HIS A 33 -14.24 8.91 -5.57
N HIS A 34 -14.03 9.94 -4.77
CA HIS A 34 -15.09 10.89 -4.40
C HIS A 34 -14.94 12.13 -5.28
N LYS A 35 -15.95 12.44 -6.08
CA LYS A 35 -15.97 13.60 -6.98
C LYS A 35 -17.17 14.50 -6.69
N PRO A 36 -17.08 15.79 -6.99
CA PRO A 36 -15.90 16.56 -7.44
C PRO A 36 -14.87 16.76 -6.34
N TYR A 37 -13.56 16.88 -6.73
CA TYR A 37 -12.48 17.17 -5.79
C TYR A 37 -12.56 18.63 -5.29
N ASN A 38 -12.40 18.82 -4.01
CA ASN A 38 -12.29 20.13 -3.39
C ASN A 38 -10.86 20.41 -2.87
N VAL A 39 -10.61 21.64 -2.42
CA VAL A 39 -9.29 22.06 -1.92
C VAL A 39 -8.83 21.23 -0.71
N ASN A 40 -9.76 20.81 0.16
CA ASN A 40 -9.41 19.98 1.33
C ASN A 40 -8.94 18.59 0.92
N ASP A 41 -9.55 17.97 -0.11
CA ASP A 41 -9.10 16.69 -0.64
C ASP A 41 -7.65 16.80 -1.13
N LEU A 42 -7.34 17.83 -1.93
CA LEU A 42 -6.02 18.06 -2.47
C LEU A 42 -4.99 18.37 -1.37
N ASN A 43 -5.36 19.16 -0.37
CA ASN A 43 -4.50 19.48 0.75
C ASN A 43 -4.27 18.28 1.69
N LEU A 44 -5.26 17.41 1.87
CA LEU A 44 -5.08 16.13 2.57
C LEU A 44 -4.05 15.27 1.84
N MET A 45 -4.20 15.09 0.52
CA MET A 45 -3.24 14.35 -0.30
C MET A 45 -1.83 14.95 -0.23
N ASN A 46 -1.70 16.27 -0.33
CA ASN A 46 -0.43 16.99 -0.18
C ASN A 46 0.20 16.74 1.20
N SER A 47 -0.62 16.79 2.25
CA SER A 47 -0.16 16.54 3.62
C SER A 47 0.31 15.10 3.83
N CYS A 48 -0.28 14.12 3.12
CA CYS A 48 0.18 12.75 3.11
C CYS A 48 1.53 12.62 2.40
N ALA A 49 1.68 13.29 1.25
CA ALA A 49 2.95 13.29 0.52
C ALA A 49 4.08 13.94 1.33
N VAL A 50 3.82 15.03 2.05
CA VAL A 50 4.78 15.63 2.99
C VAL A 50 5.25 14.59 4.01
N ALA A 51 4.32 13.85 4.63
CA ALA A 51 4.67 12.84 5.62
C ALA A 51 5.51 11.70 5.03
N VAL A 52 5.26 11.29 3.78
CA VAL A 52 6.10 10.29 3.08
C VAL A 52 7.54 10.81 2.91
N LEU A 53 7.73 12.08 2.53
CA LEU A 53 9.06 12.68 2.40
C LEU A 53 9.75 12.87 3.76
N GLU A 54 8.99 13.09 4.82
CA GLU A 54 9.51 13.16 6.20
C GLU A 54 10.03 11.80 6.67
N GLU A 55 9.23 10.74 6.49
CA GLU A 55 9.56 9.40 6.95
C GLU A 55 10.69 8.76 6.13
N TYR A 56 10.64 8.89 4.80
CA TYR A 56 11.59 8.21 3.91
C TYR A 56 12.61 9.18 3.33
N ALA A 57 13.83 9.16 3.89
CA ALA A 57 14.93 10.05 3.49
C ALA A 57 15.30 9.94 2.01
N ASP A 58 15.07 8.77 1.40
CA ASP A 58 15.41 8.47 0.01
C ASP A 58 14.39 9.02 -1.00
N VAL A 59 13.18 9.41 -0.54
CA VAL A 59 12.18 10.10 -1.37
C VAL A 59 12.50 11.60 -1.33
N VAL A 60 12.77 12.20 -2.49
CA VAL A 60 13.25 13.58 -2.58
C VAL A 60 12.27 14.55 -3.22
N LEU A 61 11.38 14.04 -4.07
CA LEU A 61 10.35 14.79 -4.77
C LEU A 61 9.07 13.97 -4.83
N ALA A 62 7.93 14.63 -4.69
CA ALA A 62 6.65 14.05 -5.05
C ALA A 62 5.84 15.04 -5.90
N TYR A 63 5.05 14.51 -6.84
CA TYR A 63 4.11 15.28 -7.66
C TYR A 63 2.74 14.63 -7.64
N GLY A 64 1.71 15.41 -7.31
CA GLY A 64 0.35 14.91 -7.22
C GLY A 64 -0.70 15.88 -7.74
N PHE A 65 -1.84 15.31 -8.13
CA PHE A 65 -3.05 16.02 -8.50
C PHE A 65 -4.25 15.10 -8.33
N ARG A 66 -5.41 15.66 -8.06
CA ARG A 66 -6.62 14.87 -7.78
C ARG A 66 -6.36 13.87 -6.65
N ASP A 67 -6.51 12.60 -6.94
CA ASP A 67 -6.43 11.44 -6.06
C ASP A 67 -5.18 10.59 -6.30
N GLU A 68 -4.18 11.14 -6.98
CA GLU A 68 -2.95 10.42 -7.30
C GLU A 68 -1.69 11.17 -6.89
N TYR A 69 -0.65 10.41 -6.60
CA TYR A 69 0.67 10.91 -6.25
C TYR A 69 1.80 10.08 -6.88
N THR A 70 2.85 10.76 -7.29
CA THR A 70 4.09 10.20 -7.85
C THR A 70 5.24 10.56 -6.92
N PHE A 71 5.97 9.58 -6.41
CA PHE A 71 7.13 9.75 -5.52
C PHE A 71 8.40 9.37 -6.25
N VAL A 72 9.41 10.23 -6.18
CA VAL A 72 10.71 10.05 -6.84
C VAL A 72 11.79 9.81 -5.80
N PHE A 73 12.48 8.68 -5.95
CA PHE A 73 13.61 8.33 -5.10
C PHE A 73 14.92 8.84 -5.70
N LYS A 74 15.88 9.14 -4.82
CA LYS A 74 17.25 9.44 -5.26
C LYS A 74 17.85 8.27 -6.06
N LYS A 75 18.69 8.56 -7.05
CA LYS A 75 19.26 7.57 -7.96
C LYS A 75 20.05 6.47 -7.24
N THR A 76 20.72 6.86 -6.15
CA THR A 76 21.60 5.99 -5.34
C THR A 76 20.85 5.19 -4.26
N THR A 77 19.52 5.25 -4.23
CA THR A 77 18.75 4.54 -3.20
C THR A 77 19.04 3.05 -3.18
N LYS A 78 19.19 2.50 -1.97
CA LYS A 78 19.22 1.05 -1.69
C LYS A 78 18.00 0.63 -0.87
N PHE A 79 16.97 1.46 -0.86
CA PHE A 79 15.76 1.25 -0.08
C PHE A 79 15.16 -0.12 -0.40
N TYR A 80 15.09 -0.97 0.61
CA TYR A 80 14.63 -2.37 0.53
C TYR A 80 15.22 -3.14 -0.66
N GLU A 81 16.55 -3.02 -0.86
CA GLU A 81 17.26 -3.72 -1.94
C GLU A 81 16.68 -3.40 -3.33
N ARG A 82 16.01 -2.24 -3.47
CA ARG A 82 15.35 -1.78 -4.71
C ARG A 82 14.24 -2.71 -5.21
N ARG A 83 13.68 -3.58 -4.37
CA ARG A 83 12.59 -4.49 -4.75
C ARG A 83 11.31 -3.72 -5.00
N ALA A 84 10.80 -3.79 -6.24
CA ALA A 84 9.68 -2.98 -6.70
C ALA A 84 8.40 -3.19 -5.87
N SER A 85 8.06 -4.45 -5.57
CA SER A 85 6.89 -4.79 -4.75
C SER A 85 6.98 -4.22 -3.34
N LYS A 86 8.16 -4.31 -2.70
CA LYS A 86 8.39 -3.77 -1.36
C LYS A 86 8.35 -2.24 -1.34
N VAL A 87 9.06 -1.60 -2.27
CA VAL A 87 9.08 -0.14 -2.37
C VAL A 87 7.66 0.41 -2.57
N LEU A 88 6.90 -0.19 -3.49
CA LEU A 88 5.53 0.20 -3.77
C LEU A 88 4.60 0.00 -2.57
N SER A 89 4.60 -1.20 -1.99
CA SER A 89 3.68 -1.55 -0.90
C SER A 89 3.94 -0.71 0.35
N ILE A 90 5.20 -0.46 0.70
CA ILE A 90 5.56 0.40 1.83
C ILE A 90 5.08 1.83 1.62
N ILE A 91 5.30 2.42 0.44
CA ILE A 91 4.85 3.79 0.16
C ILE A 91 3.33 3.87 0.17
N SER A 92 2.61 2.95 -0.50
CA SER A 92 1.15 2.97 -0.54
C SER A 92 0.52 2.70 0.83
N SER A 93 1.10 1.79 1.60
CA SER A 93 0.70 1.46 2.97
C SER A 93 0.87 2.66 3.91
N PHE A 94 2.06 3.25 3.96
CA PHE A 94 2.32 4.40 4.82
C PHE A 94 1.48 5.61 4.42
N PHE A 95 1.33 5.88 3.11
CA PHE A 95 0.46 6.95 2.62
C PHE A 95 -0.98 6.78 3.10
N SER A 96 -1.53 5.55 3.04
CA SER A 96 -2.89 5.27 3.51
C SER A 96 -3.02 5.39 5.04
N SER A 97 -2.02 4.99 5.81
CA SER A 97 -1.97 5.23 7.26
C SER A 97 -2.08 6.71 7.60
N VAL A 98 -1.28 7.53 6.91
CA VAL A 98 -1.28 8.99 7.10
C VAL A 98 -2.61 9.61 6.67
N PHE A 99 -3.20 9.13 5.57
CA PHE A 99 -4.48 9.61 5.06
C PHE A 99 -5.59 9.43 6.10
N VAL A 100 -5.72 8.23 6.67
CA VAL A 100 -6.70 7.94 7.73
C VAL A 100 -6.43 8.82 8.96
N ARG A 101 -5.18 8.88 9.41
CA ARG A 101 -4.78 9.67 10.59
C ARG A 101 -5.10 11.16 10.45
N LYS A 102 -4.89 11.72 9.25
CA LYS A 102 -5.08 13.15 8.99
C LYS A 102 -6.51 13.50 8.57
N TRP A 103 -7.37 12.54 8.28
CA TRP A 103 -8.74 12.77 7.80
C TRP A 103 -9.50 13.79 8.65
N ARG A 104 -9.56 13.58 9.96
CA ARG A 104 -10.27 14.48 10.89
C ARG A 104 -9.74 15.91 10.92
N LYS A 105 -8.48 16.12 10.56
CA LYS A 105 -7.90 17.47 10.49
C LYS A 105 -8.49 18.27 9.33
N PHE A 106 -8.79 17.63 8.19
CA PHE A 106 -9.34 18.26 7.00
C PHE A 106 -10.87 18.19 6.96
N TYR A 107 -11.44 17.19 7.62
CA TYR A 107 -12.87 16.92 7.68
C TYR A 107 -13.34 16.68 9.12
N PRO A 108 -13.31 17.70 9.99
CA PRO A 108 -13.64 17.55 11.42
C PRO A 108 -15.07 17.12 11.67
N GLN A 109 -16.00 17.43 10.76
CA GLN A 109 -17.43 17.11 10.86
C GLN A 109 -17.85 15.88 10.03
N LYS A 110 -16.91 15.25 9.29
CA LYS A 110 -17.22 14.15 8.38
C LYS A 110 -16.45 12.90 8.78
N GLU A 111 -17.17 11.87 9.12
CA GLU A 111 -16.56 10.56 9.42
C GLU A 111 -16.07 9.87 8.15
N LEU A 112 -14.96 9.13 8.27
CA LEU A 112 -14.45 8.27 7.22
C LEU A 112 -15.19 6.92 7.28
N LEU A 113 -16.15 6.71 6.39
CA LEU A 113 -17.07 5.58 6.45
C LEU A 113 -16.45 4.24 5.99
N SER A 114 -15.44 4.29 5.13
CA SER A 114 -14.79 3.10 4.60
C SER A 114 -13.28 3.27 4.51
N PRO A 115 -12.50 2.18 4.67
CA PRO A 115 -11.05 2.26 4.55
C PRO A 115 -10.64 2.68 3.12
N PRO A 116 -9.84 3.75 2.96
CA PRO A 116 -9.30 4.11 1.66
C PRO A 116 -8.27 3.08 1.20
N SER A 117 -8.26 2.79 -0.10
CA SER A 117 -7.23 1.96 -0.72
C SER A 117 -6.57 2.69 -1.88
N PHE A 118 -5.28 2.44 -2.07
CA PHE A 118 -4.46 3.04 -3.13
C PHE A 118 -3.79 1.95 -3.93
N HIS A 119 -4.06 1.92 -5.22
CA HIS A 119 -3.35 1.06 -6.15
C HIS A 119 -2.22 1.83 -6.84
N GLY A 120 -1.16 1.13 -7.22
CA GLY A 120 -0.01 1.82 -7.79
C GLY A 120 0.87 0.95 -8.67
N LYS A 121 2.00 1.53 -9.08
CA LYS A 121 3.04 0.88 -9.87
C LYS A 121 4.39 1.55 -9.63
N VAL A 122 5.45 0.80 -9.94
CA VAL A 122 6.81 1.31 -10.00
C VAL A 122 7.20 1.53 -11.45
N VAL A 123 7.86 2.65 -11.70
CA VAL A 123 8.40 3.02 -13.01
C VAL A 123 9.90 3.25 -12.84
N ALA A 124 10.69 2.68 -13.74
CA ALA A 124 12.14 2.86 -13.78
C ALA A 124 12.51 3.90 -14.84
N CYS A 125 13.12 5.02 -14.43
CA CYS A 125 13.63 6.03 -15.35
C CYS A 125 15.15 5.96 -15.43
N ALA A 126 15.69 5.72 -16.64
CA ALA A 126 17.12 5.50 -16.83
C ALA A 126 17.97 6.78 -16.69
N SER A 127 17.37 7.94 -16.99
CA SER A 127 18.06 9.24 -16.98
C SER A 127 17.21 10.32 -16.33
N ILE A 128 17.84 11.48 -16.07
CA ILE A 128 17.11 12.66 -15.57
C ILE A 128 16.13 13.19 -16.63
N ASP A 129 16.48 13.11 -17.90
CA ASP A 129 15.58 13.53 -19.00
C ASP A 129 14.33 12.65 -19.05
N ALA A 130 14.51 11.33 -18.89
CA ALA A 130 13.38 10.39 -18.81
C ALA A 130 12.48 10.69 -17.61
N LEU A 131 13.06 11.02 -16.46
CA LEU A 131 12.32 11.43 -15.26
C LEU A 131 11.56 12.74 -15.49
N GLN A 132 12.22 13.76 -16.07
CA GLN A 132 11.58 15.04 -16.39
C GLN A 132 10.44 14.88 -17.39
N ALA A 133 10.64 14.06 -18.43
CA ALA A 133 9.61 13.75 -19.40
C ALA A 133 8.42 13.02 -18.75
N TYR A 134 8.68 12.08 -17.82
CA TYR A 134 7.62 11.41 -17.05
C TYR A 134 6.81 12.41 -16.21
N LEU A 135 7.48 13.28 -15.47
CA LEU A 135 6.81 14.31 -14.67
C LEU A 135 6.01 15.29 -15.53
N LEU A 136 6.55 15.71 -16.70
CA LEU A 136 5.84 16.55 -17.66
C LEU A 136 4.60 15.84 -18.20
N TRP A 137 4.70 14.57 -18.54
CA TRP A 137 3.56 13.77 -18.96
C TRP A 137 2.47 13.72 -17.89
N ARG A 138 2.85 13.48 -16.60
CA ARG A 138 1.89 13.53 -15.48
C ARG A 138 1.22 14.91 -15.35
N GLN A 139 1.97 16.00 -15.50
CA GLN A 139 1.43 17.36 -15.45
C GLN A 139 0.48 17.65 -16.63
N ASN A 140 0.78 17.14 -17.81
CA ASN A 140 -0.13 17.26 -18.98
C ASN A 140 -1.46 16.53 -18.71
N ILE A 141 -1.41 15.33 -18.09
CA ILE A 141 -2.61 14.61 -17.67
C ILE A 141 -3.37 15.39 -16.60
N CYS A 142 -2.70 16.05 -15.66
CA CYS A 142 -3.33 16.91 -14.66
C CYS A 142 -4.19 18.01 -15.35
N HIS A 143 -3.61 18.73 -16.30
CA HIS A 143 -4.33 19.76 -17.05
C HIS A 143 -5.57 19.22 -17.76
N LEU A 144 -5.40 18.12 -18.53
CA LEU A 144 -6.49 17.54 -19.29
C LEU A 144 -7.62 17.03 -18.38
N ASN A 145 -7.26 16.28 -17.35
CA ASN A 145 -8.24 15.74 -16.41
C ASN A 145 -8.99 16.86 -15.65
N ASN A 146 -8.27 17.92 -15.24
CA ASN A 146 -8.93 19.01 -14.55
C ASN A 146 -9.89 19.78 -15.47
N GLN A 147 -9.52 20.04 -16.72
CA GLN A 147 -10.43 20.65 -17.70
C GLN A 147 -11.67 19.79 -17.93
N TYR A 148 -11.48 18.48 -18.07
CA TYR A 148 -12.58 17.53 -18.21
C TYR A 148 -13.52 17.57 -17.00
N ASP A 149 -12.97 17.46 -15.77
CA ASP A 149 -13.76 17.46 -14.55
C ASP A 149 -14.53 18.78 -14.37
N GLN A 150 -13.90 19.92 -14.71
CA GLN A 150 -14.55 21.24 -14.63
C GLN A 150 -15.74 21.35 -15.62
N CYS A 151 -15.62 20.81 -16.83
CA CYS A 151 -16.74 20.76 -17.77
C CYS A 151 -17.82 19.79 -17.28
N PHE A 152 -17.43 18.57 -16.95
CA PHE A 152 -18.32 17.48 -16.57
C PHE A 152 -19.25 17.86 -15.40
N TRP A 153 -18.66 18.30 -14.29
CA TRP A 153 -19.45 18.60 -13.11
C TRP A 153 -20.36 19.83 -13.29
N ARG A 154 -19.96 20.81 -14.09
CA ARG A 154 -20.83 21.96 -14.42
C ARG A 154 -22.01 21.57 -15.32
N LEU A 155 -21.82 20.61 -16.22
CA LEU A 155 -22.91 20.06 -17.02
C LEU A 155 -23.90 19.30 -16.13
N VAL A 156 -23.40 18.50 -15.19
CA VAL A 156 -24.22 17.78 -14.21
C VAL A 156 -24.95 18.76 -13.29
N GLU A 157 -24.29 19.78 -12.77
CA GLU A 157 -24.90 20.85 -11.97
C GLU A 157 -25.99 21.62 -12.73
N ARG A 158 -25.88 21.73 -14.07
CA ARG A 158 -26.89 22.34 -14.94
C ARG A 158 -28.10 21.42 -15.19
N GLY A 159 -28.05 20.17 -14.73
CA GLY A 159 -29.15 19.20 -14.76
C GLY A 159 -28.98 18.05 -15.78
N MET A 160 -27.83 17.93 -16.42
CA MET A 160 -27.51 16.74 -17.24
C MET A 160 -27.26 15.52 -16.33
N SER A 161 -27.69 14.33 -16.78
CA SER A 161 -27.21 13.11 -16.17
C SER A 161 -25.71 12.90 -16.40
N GLU A 162 -25.04 12.13 -15.54
CA GLU A 162 -23.62 11.83 -15.70
C GLU A 162 -23.30 11.20 -17.06
N THR A 163 -24.21 10.35 -17.58
CA THR A 163 -24.07 9.73 -18.91
C THR A 163 -24.12 10.77 -20.03
N GLU A 164 -25.13 11.66 -20.01
CA GLU A 164 -25.26 12.73 -21.00
C GLU A 164 -24.09 13.70 -20.97
N ALA A 165 -23.64 14.10 -19.78
CA ALA A 165 -22.48 14.98 -19.61
C ALA A 165 -21.19 14.31 -20.15
N HIS A 166 -21.01 13.00 -19.89
CA HIS A 166 -19.88 12.25 -20.41
C HIS A 166 -19.92 12.19 -21.95
N ASP A 167 -21.07 11.85 -22.53
CA ASP A 167 -21.23 11.74 -23.99
C ASP A 167 -21.02 13.09 -24.68
N PHE A 168 -21.47 14.19 -24.07
CA PHE A 168 -21.30 15.55 -24.59
C PHE A 168 -19.82 15.95 -24.73
N ILE A 169 -18.98 15.59 -23.76
CA ILE A 169 -17.55 15.95 -23.76
C ILE A 169 -16.63 14.81 -24.23
N ASN A 170 -17.20 13.66 -24.59
CA ASN A 170 -16.43 12.49 -25.02
C ASN A 170 -15.68 12.80 -26.33
N GLY A 171 -14.35 12.57 -26.31
CA GLY A 171 -13.48 12.85 -27.45
C GLY A 171 -13.07 14.32 -27.62
N ALA A 172 -13.57 15.24 -26.78
CA ALA A 172 -13.17 16.64 -26.79
C ALA A 172 -11.66 16.81 -26.53
N LYS A 173 -11.00 17.63 -27.34
CA LYS A 173 -9.59 17.99 -27.14
C LYS A 173 -9.47 19.09 -26.11
N LYS A 174 -8.25 19.31 -25.61
CA LYS A 174 -7.93 20.36 -24.64
C LYS A 174 -8.46 21.74 -25.03
N ARG A 175 -8.43 22.10 -26.31
CA ARG A 175 -8.95 23.39 -26.82
C ARG A 175 -10.46 23.41 -26.67
N ASP A 176 -11.13 22.36 -27.11
CA ASP A 176 -12.59 22.26 -27.10
C ASP A 176 -13.13 22.34 -25.67
N LEU A 177 -12.45 21.73 -24.68
CA LEU A 177 -12.80 21.81 -23.26
C LEU A 177 -12.65 23.24 -22.71
N ASN A 178 -11.64 24.00 -23.14
CA ASN A 178 -11.49 25.41 -22.77
C ASN A 178 -12.60 26.29 -23.37
N ASP A 179 -12.95 26.04 -24.63
CA ASP A 179 -14.01 26.79 -25.30
C ASP A 179 -15.36 26.51 -24.63
N ILE A 180 -15.66 25.25 -24.30
CA ILE A 180 -16.85 24.88 -23.50
C ILE A 180 -16.86 25.58 -22.14
N LEU A 181 -15.73 25.60 -21.40
CA LEU A 181 -15.64 26.28 -20.11
C LEU A 181 -15.91 27.77 -20.21
N PHE A 182 -15.39 28.41 -21.26
CA PHE A 182 -15.54 29.85 -21.45
C PHE A 182 -16.93 30.21 -22.01
N ASP A 183 -17.34 29.56 -23.11
CA ASP A 183 -18.55 29.92 -23.84
C ASP A 183 -19.83 29.51 -23.09
N GLU A 184 -19.84 28.29 -22.51
CA GLU A 184 -21.03 27.77 -21.84
C GLU A 184 -21.11 28.17 -20.36
N PHE A 185 -19.98 28.36 -19.68
CA PHE A 185 -19.95 28.57 -18.24
C PHE A 185 -19.30 29.91 -17.83
N ASN A 186 -18.81 30.70 -18.76
CA ASN A 186 -18.05 31.94 -18.50
C ASN A 186 -16.87 31.74 -17.53
N VAL A 187 -16.22 30.56 -17.61
CA VAL A 187 -15.10 30.19 -16.76
C VAL A 187 -13.78 30.30 -17.52
N ASN A 188 -12.95 31.25 -17.13
CA ASN A 188 -11.59 31.29 -17.62
C ASN A 188 -10.74 30.26 -16.86
N TYR A 189 -10.37 29.17 -17.52
CA TYR A 189 -9.55 28.12 -16.92
C TYR A 189 -8.26 28.64 -16.29
N ASN A 190 -7.67 29.70 -16.83
CA ASN A 190 -6.41 30.27 -16.34
C ASN A 190 -6.54 30.98 -15.00
N THR A 191 -7.75 31.34 -14.57
CA THR A 191 -8.02 31.99 -13.27
C THR A 191 -8.30 31.01 -12.15
N LEU A 192 -8.49 29.72 -12.47
CA LEU A 192 -8.67 28.69 -11.43
C LEU A 192 -7.41 28.56 -10.56
N ASP A 193 -7.60 28.17 -9.30
CA ASP A 193 -6.50 27.99 -8.36
C ASP A 193 -5.41 27.05 -8.94
N PRO A 194 -4.13 27.41 -8.86
CA PRO A 194 -3.01 26.60 -9.32
C PRO A 194 -3.00 25.14 -8.82
N ILE A 195 -3.49 24.88 -7.63
CA ILE A 195 -3.56 23.52 -7.05
C ILE A 195 -4.36 22.57 -7.95
N PHE A 196 -5.43 23.06 -8.58
CA PHE A 196 -6.24 22.26 -9.51
C PHE A 196 -5.60 22.13 -10.89
N ARG A 197 -5.04 23.23 -11.38
CA ARG A 197 -4.53 23.30 -12.78
C ARG A 197 -3.15 22.70 -12.95
N GLN A 198 -2.29 22.88 -11.96
CA GLN A 198 -0.85 22.59 -12.07
C GLN A 198 -0.46 21.36 -11.26
N GLY A 199 -1.35 20.93 -10.35
CA GLY A 199 -1.01 19.96 -9.33
C GLY A 199 -0.06 20.53 -8.28
N SER A 200 0.48 19.65 -7.46
CA SER A 200 1.33 20.00 -6.32
C SER A 200 2.67 19.27 -6.40
N CYS A 201 3.76 20.01 -6.34
CA CYS A 201 5.10 19.45 -6.11
C CYS A 201 5.44 19.56 -4.63
N VAL A 202 5.75 18.45 -3.99
CA VAL A 202 6.29 18.36 -2.63
C VAL A 202 7.76 17.99 -2.74
N LEU A 203 8.65 18.83 -2.25
CA LEU A 203 10.08 18.64 -2.45
C LEU A 203 10.91 19.06 -1.23
N LYS A 204 12.07 18.43 -1.07
CA LYS A 204 13.09 18.81 -0.10
C LYS A 204 13.91 19.96 -0.64
N THR A 205 14.02 21.04 0.14
CA THR A 205 14.83 22.21 -0.21
C THR A 205 15.60 22.71 1.00
N MET A 206 16.54 23.60 0.76
CA MET A 206 17.22 24.33 1.82
C MET A 206 16.62 25.73 1.93
N VAL A 207 16.30 26.12 3.13
CA VAL A 207 15.76 27.46 3.44
C VAL A 207 16.69 28.10 4.46
N GLY A 208 17.08 29.36 4.23
CA GLY A 208 17.81 30.16 5.20
C GLY A 208 16.84 30.58 6.32
N ASP A 209 17.07 30.09 7.53
CA ASP A 209 16.37 30.57 8.72
C ASP A 209 17.32 31.54 9.46
N VAL A 210 16.86 32.75 9.75
CA VAL A 210 17.61 33.70 10.59
C VAL A 210 17.68 33.12 12.01
N VAL A 211 18.89 32.74 12.42
CA VAL A 211 19.10 32.09 13.74
C VAL A 211 19.42 33.14 14.82
N LYS A 212 20.12 34.20 14.44
CA LYS A 212 20.49 35.32 15.31
C LYS A 212 20.88 36.54 14.46
N PHE A 213 21.00 37.67 15.08
CA PHE A 213 21.56 38.87 14.46
C PHE A 213 23.01 39.04 14.94
N ALA A 214 23.90 39.47 14.07
CA ALA A 214 25.25 39.87 14.40
C ALA A 214 25.25 41.18 15.18
N GLU A 215 26.36 41.55 15.81
CA GLU A 215 26.51 42.80 16.56
C GLU A 215 26.24 44.06 15.72
N ASN A 216 26.42 43.96 14.41
CA ASN A 216 26.09 45.01 13.44
C ASN A 216 24.64 44.99 12.94
N GLY A 217 23.78 44.18 13.52
CA GLY A 217 22.35 44.04 13.14
C GLY A 217 22.12 43.20 11.88
N ALA A 218 23.11 42.64 11.24
CA ALA A 218 22.94 41.79 10.08
C ALA A 218 22.39 40.40 10.47
N PRO A 219 21.39 39.83 9.72
CA PRO A 219 20.87 38.53 10.02
C PRO A 219 21.89 37.44 9.74
N ILE A 220 22.13 36.55 10.69
CA ILE A 220 22.91 35.33 10.52
C ILE A 220 21.95 34.21 10.15
N GLU A 221 21.97 33.80 8.90
CA GLU A 221 21.14 32.73 8.38
C GLU A 221 21.84 31.37 8.52
N ARG A 222 21.06 30.37 8.95
CA ARG A 222 21.48 28.97 8.92
C ARG A 222 20.61 28.24 7.92
N GLN A 223 21.26 27.58 6.97
CA GLN A 223 20.55 26.73 6.00
C GLN A 223 19.96 25.52 6.71
N ARG A 224 18.66 25.36 6.60
CA ARG A 224 17.93 24.18 7.11
C ARG A 224 17.21 23.48 5.99
N ARG A 225 17.22 22.14 6.05
CA ARG A 225 16.42 21.32 5.14
C ARG A 225 14.96 21.43 5.53
N LYS A 226 14.10 21.83 4.57
CA LYS A 226 12.63 21.90 4.72
C LYS A 226 11.96 21.15 3.58
N ILE A 227 10.73 20.69 3.85
CA ILE A 227 9.84 20.17 2.83
C ILE A 227 8.83 21.25 2.53
N ILE A 228 8.70 21.62 1.25
CA ILE A 228 7.76 22.64 0.78
C ILE A 228 6.82 22.05 -0.26
N THR A 229 5.64 22.65 -0.37
CA THR A 229 4.67 22.35 -1.43
C THR A 229 4.56 23.56 -2.34
N VAL A 230 4.77 23.35 -3.64
CA VAL A 230 4.70 24.39 -4.66
C VAL A 230 3.81 23.98 -5.83
N HIS A 231 3.16 24.94 -6.47
CA HIS A 231 2.31 24.74 -7.64
C HIS A 231 2.95 25.39 -8.85
N SER A 232 3.86 24.64 -9.52
CA SER A 232 4.64 25.17 -10.64
C SER A 232 3.91 25.01 -11.96
N LYS A 233 3.92 26.06 -12.80
CA LYS A 233 3.34 26.04 -14.15
C LYS A 233 3.92 24.94 -15.05
N LYS A 234 5.21 24.63 -14.90
CA LYS A 234 5.90 23.65 -15.73
C LYS A 234 7.05 23.01 -14.96
N ILE A 235 6.80 21.84 -14.36
CA ILE A 235 7.78 21.13 -13.53
C ILE A 235 8.97 20.57 -14.30
N ALA A 236 8.87 20.41 -15.62
CA ALA A 236 9.99 20.00 -16.47
C ALA A 236 10.74 21.18 -17.08
N SER A 237 10.49 22.42 -16.67
CA SER A 237 11.19 23.57 -17.21
C SER A 237 12.57 23.77 -16.57
N THR A 238 13.54 24.19 -17.35
CA THR A 238 14.87 24.61 -16.85
C THR A 238 14.76 25.59 -15.69
N ARG A 239 13.79 26.52 -15.75
CA ARG A 239 13.53 27.47 -14.69
C ARG A 239 13.19 26.77 -13.36
N PHE A 240 12.28 25.80 -13.36
CA PHE A 240 11.90 25.04 -12.15
C PHE A 240 13.11 24.33 -11.52
N TRP A 241 13.92 23.65 -12.36
CA TRP A 241 15.09 22.92 -11.89
C TRP A 241 16.21 23.83 -11.40
N ASN A 242 16.37 25.01 -12.00
CA ASN A 242 17.34 26.03 -11.55
C ASN A 242 16.89 26.66 -10.21
N GLU A 243 15.61 26.99 -10.06
CA GLU A 243 15.03 27.50 -8.79
C GLU A 243 15.15 26.45 -7.67
N HIS A 244 15.16 25.17 -8.02
CA HIS A 244 15.30 24.05 -7.10
C HIS A 244 16.57 23.21 -7.36
N SER A 245 17.70 23.86 -7.61
CA SER A 245 18.99 23.22 -7.98
C SER A 245 19.46 22.18 -6.96
N ILE A 246 19.10 22.34 -5.69
CA ILE A 246 19.37 21.38 -4.62
C ILE A 246 18.68 20.04 -4.89
N LEU A 247 17.52 20.05 -5.55
CA LEU A 247 16.79 18.85 -5.91
C LEU A 247 17.61 17.96 -6.86
N LEU A 248 18.31 18.54 -7.85
CA LEU A 248 19.19 17.78 -8.74
C LEU A 248 20.35 17.11 -7.98
N LYS A 249 20.93 17.83 -7.02
CA LYS A 249 21.97 17.30 -6.14
C LYS A 249 21.45 16.16 -5.26
N GLU A 250 20.27 16.32 -4.68
CA GLU A 250 19.62 15.27 -3.86
C GLU A 250 19.23 14.05 -4.72
N LEU A 251 18.85 14.25 -5.98
CA LEU A 251 18.60 13.17 -6.94
C LEU A 251 19.86 12.42 -7.34
N GLY A 252 21.06 12.98 -7.06
CA GLY A 252 22.35 12.40 -7.43
C GLY A 252 22.71 12.64 -8.89
N VAL A 253 22.35 13.81 -9.44
CA VAL A 253 22.59 14.20 -10.84
C VAL A 253 23.51 15.42 -10.89
N PHE A 254 24.51 15.39 -11.77
CA PHE A 254 25.35 16.54 -12.09
C PHE A 254 24.73 17.31 -13.27
N VAL A 255 24.80 18.66 -13.23
CA VAL A 255 23.97 19.60 -14.00
C VAL A 255 24.34 19.69 -15.50
N GLU A 256 25.14 18.82 -16.07
CA GLU A 256 25.70 19.06 -17.41
C GLU A 256 24.81 18.74 -18.63
N GLU A 257 23.68 18.01 -18.47
CA GLU A 257 22.85 17.63 -19.62
C GLU A 257 21.34 17.67 -19.30
N ILE A 258 20.67 18.75 -19.66
CA ILE A 258 19.21 18.80 -19.75
C ILE A 258 18.83 18.87 -21.23
N ASN A 259 18.53 17.74 -21.84
CA ASN A 259 18.02 17.64 -23.20
C ASN A 259 16.48 17.72 -23.24
N ASN A 260 15.93 18.39 -24.25
CA ASN A 260 14.47 18.45 -24.47
C ASN A 260 13.95 17.10 -24.97
N VAL A 261 13.32 16.34 -24.08
CA VAL A 261 12.76 15.03 -24.39
C VAL A 261 11.26 15.11 -24.61
N LYS A 262 10.75 14.42 -25.64
CA LYS A 262 9.29 14.36 -25.91
C LYS A 262 8.61 13.46 -24.88
N PRO A 263 7.51 13.90 -24.24
CA PRO A 263 6.90 13.16 -23.15
C PRO A 263 6.16 11.88 -23.55
N GLU A 264 5.80 11.71 -24.84
CA GLU A 264 4.93 10.61 -25.26
C GLU A 264 5.56 9.22 -25.12
N TYR A 265 6.89 9.10 -25.28
CA TYR A 265 7.56 7.80 -25.22
C TYR A 265 7.70 7.24 -23.79
N VAL A 266 7.56 8.08 -22.77
CA VAL A 266 7.70 7.63 -21.35
C VAL A 266 6.60 6.65 -20.93
N ARG A 267 5.48 6.60 -21.67
CA ARG A 267 4.43 5.61 -21.45
C ARG A 267 4.94 4.17 -21.61
N SER A 268 5.98 3.97 -22.42
CA SER A 268 6.63 2.66 -22.59
C SER A 268 7.46 2.22 -21.37
N PHE A 269 7.80 3.13 -20.45
CA PHE A 269 8.50 2.79 -19.19
C PHE A 269 7.57 2.21 -18.13
N GLU A 270 6.27 2.30 -18.34
CA GLU A 270 5.27 1.69 -17.47
C GLU A 270 5.19 0.19 -17.75
N PHE A 271 6.03 -0.57 -17.06
CA PHE A 271 6.02 -2.02 -17.18
C PHE A 271 4.98 -2.62 -16.23
N ASP A 272 3.91 -3.16 -16.80
CA ASP A 272 2.90 -3.92 -16.07
C ASP A 272 3.30 -5.39 -16.02
N SER A 273 3.88 -5.85 -14.92
CA SER A 273 4.07 -7.28 -14.69
C SER A 273 2.73 -7.93 -14.38
N LYS A 274 2.20 -8.69 -15.33
CA LYS A 274 0.99 -9.49 -15.13
C LYS A 274 1.34 -10.80 -14.47
N LEU A 275 0.58 -11.15 -13.42
CA LEU A 275 0.62 -12.46 -12.82
C LEU A 275 0.11 -13.51 -13.80
N MET A 276 0.73 -14.69 -13.76
CA MET A 276 0.43 -15.78 -14.68
C MET A 276 -1.06 -16.17 -14.64
N PRO A 277 -1.74 -16.25 -15.79
CA PRO A 277 -3.15 -16.66 -15.83
C PRO A 277 -3.31 -18.11 -15.37
N SER A 278 -4.50 -18.48 -14.90
CA SER A 278 -4.84 -19.84 -14.45
C SER A 278 -3.94 -20.38 -13.31
N THR A 279 -3.38 -19.48 -12.50
CA THR A 279 -2.65 -19.80 -11.28
C THR A 279 -3.34 -19.21 -10.06
N TRP A 280 -3.20 -19.89 -8.93
CA TRP A 280 -3.50 -19.29 -7.63
C TRP A 280 -2.53 -18.15 -7.37
N VAL A 281 -3.03 -17.05 -6.82
CA VAL A 281 -2.18 -15.93 -6.43
C VAL A 281 -2.21 -15.81 -4.91
N VAL A 282 -1.03 -15.83 -4.31
CA VAL A 282 -0.87 -15.56 -2.88
C VAL A 282 -0.28 -14.18 -2.70
N VAL A 283 -1.01 -13.29 -2.06
CA VAL A 283 -0.50 -11.99 -1.64
C VAL A 283 -0.14 -12.07 -0.17
N ARG A 284 1.16 -12.01 0.15
CA ARG A 284 1.64 -11.95 1.53
C ARG A 284 1.98 -10.52 1.88
N ILE A 285 1.48 -10.08 3.01
CA ILE A 285 1.83 -8.81 3.64
C ILE A 285 2.61 -9.06 4.93
N ASP A 286 3.49 -8.13 5.30
CA ASP A 286 4.35 -8.25 6.48
C ASP A 286 4.59 -6.86 7.10
N GLY A 287 4.55 -6.76 8.41
CA GLY A 287 4.70 -5.49 9.13
C GLY A 287 6.12 -4.93 9.06
N CYS A 288 6.27 -3.73 8.49
CA CYS A 288 7.55 -3.04 8.46
C CYS A 288 7.91 -2.49 9.85
N HIS A 289 9.08 -2.91 10.37
CA HIS A 289 9.57 -2.48 11.68
C HIS A 289 8.60 -2.72 12.84
N PHE A 290 7.78 -3.76 12.77
CA PHE A 290 6.75 -4.06 13.78
C PHE A 290 7.33 -4.38 15.16
N HIS A 291 8.58 -4.84 15.27
CA HIS A 291 9.25 -4.92 16.56
C HIS A 291 9.33 -3.55 17.26
N ARG A 292 9.69 -2.47 16.53
CA ARG A 292 9.69 -1.09 17.03
C ARG A 292 8.27 -0.60 17.28
N PHE A 293 7.33 -0.89 16.38
CA PHE A 293 5.92 -0.58 16.53
C PHE A 293 5.37 -1.16 17.84
N SER A 294 5.61 -2.45 18.07
CA SER A 294 5.17 -3.16 19.27
C SER A 294 5.83 -2.67 20.58
N GLU A 295 7.07 -2.15 20.50
CA GLU A 295 7.73 -1.51 21.66
C GLU A 295 7.12 -0.14 21.96
N ILE A 296 6.88 0.71 20.95
CA ILE A 296 6.29 2.05 21.13
C ILE A 296 4.86 1.95 21.67
N HIS A 297 4.10 0.95 21.23
CA HIS A 297 2.71 0.76 21.65
C HIS A 297 2.55 -0.22 22.79
N GLU A 298 3.66 -0.63 23.44
CA GLU A 298 3.68 -1.44 24.66
C GLU A 298 2.88 -2.75 24.54
N PHE A 299 3.05 -3.45 23.41
CA PHE A 299 2.41 -4.76 23.20
C PHE A 299 2.92 -5.79 24.22
N VAL A 300 2.01 -6.57 24.78
CA VAL A 300 2.32 -7.67 25.66
C VAL A 300 3.24 -8.68 24.95
N LYS A 301 4.28 -9.14 25.65
CA LYS A 301 5.25 -10.10 25.10
C LYS A 301 5.09 -11.48 25.76
N PRO A 302 5.25 -12.58 25.00
CA PRO A 302 5.65 -12.65 23.58
C PRO A 302 4.56 -12.28 22.59
N ASN A 303 3.29 -12.38 22.93
CA ASN A 303 2.15 -12.11 22.06
C ASN A 303 1.13 -11.22 22.77
N ASP A 304 0.53 -10.29 22.04
CA ASP A 304 -0.59 -9.48 22.50
C ASP A 304 -1.85 -9.90 21.74
N GLU A 305 -2.82 -10.48 22.43
CA GLU A 305 -4.07 -10.97 21.84
C GLU A 305 -4.86 -9.86 21.15
N ARG A 306 -4.84 -8.63 21.69
CA ARG A 306 -5.50 -7.47 21.09
C ARG A 306 -4.89 -7.12 19.73
N ALA A 307 -3.54 -7.17 19.64
CA ALA A 307 -2.84 -6.88 18.39
C ALA A 307 -3.15 -7.94 17.32
N LEU A 308 -3.20 -9.23 17.70
CA LEU A 308 -3.54 -10.31 16.77
C LEU A 308 -5.01 -10.23 16.34
N ASN A 309 -5.92 -9.90 17.24
CA ASN A 309 -7.34 -9.71 16.92
C ASN A 309 -7.56 -8.49 16.02
N LEU A 310 -6.79 -7.42 16.18
CA LEU A 310 -6.79 -6.29 15.25
C LEU A 310 -6.34 -6.74 13.85
N MET A 311 -5.25 -7.51 13.75
CA MET A 311 -4.80 -8.09 12.47
C MET A 311 -5.89 -8.97 11.84
N ASN A 312 -6.53 -9.84 12.62
CA ASN A 312 -7.63 -10.70 12.17
C ASN A 312 -8.81 -9.87 11.66
N SER A 313 -9.18 -8.82 12.38
CA SER A 313 -10.27 -7.92 11.97
C SER A 313 -9.96 -7.22 10.63
N CYS A 314 -8.71 -6.84 10.40
CA CYS A 314 -8.28 -6.28 9.12
C CYS A 314 -8.36 -7.31 7.99
N ALA A 315 -7.99 -8.56 8.26
CA ALA A 315 -8.08 -9.64 7.27
C ALA A 315 -9.53 -9.95 6.89
N VAL A 316 -10.44 -9.96 7.87
CA VAL A 316 -11.89 -10.08 7.62
C VAL A 316 -12.36 -8.97 6.67
N ALA A 317 -12.01 -7.71 6.95
CA ALA A 317 -12.38 -6.59 6.08
C ALA A 317 -11.81 -6.70 4.66
N VAL A 318 -10.59 -7.24 4.50
CA VAL A 318 -10.00 -7.50 3.17
C VAL A 318 -10.79 -8.59 2.43
N LEU A 319 -11.17 -9.68 3.09
CA LEU A 319 -11.99 -10.72 2.45
C LEU A 319 -13.33 -10.14 2.01
N GLU A 320 -13.98 -9.32 2.83
CA GLU A 320 -15.25 -8.66 2.52
C GLU A 320 -15.13 -7.71 1.33
N GLU A 321 -14.10 -6.86 1.27
CA GLU A 321 -13.88 -5.91 0.16
C GLU A 321 -13.57 -6.64 -1.15
N PHE A 322 -12.75 -7.69 -1.10
CA PHE A 322 -12.31 -8.46 -2.28
C PHE A 322 -12.99 -9.84 -2.38
N ARG A 323 -14.25 -9.94 -1.92
CA ARG A 323 -14.99 -11.21 -1.80
C ARG A 323 -15.12 -12.03 -3.10
N GLN A 324 -15.05 -11.36 -4.26
CA GLN A 324 -15.14 -12.04 -5.54
C GLN A 324 -13.82 -12.74 -5.93
N ASP A 325 -12.71 -12.39 -5.28
CA ASP A 325 -11.37 -12.79 -5.68
C ASP A 325 -10.62 -13.56 -4.59
N ILE A 326 -10.79 -13.19 -3.30
CA ILE A 326 -10.09 -13.82 -2.17
C ILE A 326 -10.97 -14.89 -1.54
N VAL A 327 -10.42 -16.10 -1.40
CA VAL A 327 -11.14 -17.27 -0.86
C VAL A 327 -10.69 -17.66 0.54
N PHE A 328 -9.45 -17.34 0.91
CA PHE A 328 -8.85 -17.74 2.17
C PHE A 328 -7.75 -16.77 2.57
N ALA A 329 -7.57 -16.58 3.87
CA ALA A 329 -6.39 -15.89 4.39
C ALA A 329 -5.83 -16.62 5.63
N TYR A 330 -4.51 -16.53 5.79
CA TYR A 330 -3.82 -17.08 6.95
C TYR A 330 -2.88 -16.04 7.55
N GLY A 331 -3.01 -15.83 8.85
CA GLY A 331 -2.26 -14.84 9.60
C GLY A 331 -1.44 -15.41 10.75
N VAL A 332 -0.25 -14.84 10.94
CA VAL A 332 0.63 -15.13 12.06
C VAL A 332 1.42 -13.88 12.44
N SER A 333 1.38 -13.49 13.73
CA SER A 333 2.06 -12.28 14.20
C SER A 333 1.63 -11.03 13.42
N ASP A 334 2.57 -10.39 12.73
CA ASP A 334 2.38 -9.22 11.88
C ASP A 334 2.35 -9.54 10.37
N GLU A 335 2.21 -10.83 10.04
CA GLU A 335 2.13 -11.31 8.67
C GLU A 335 0.74 -11.85 8.34
N TYR A 336 0.24 -11.58 7.13
CA TYR A 336 -0.96 -12.17 6.57
C TYR A 336 -0.76 -12.58 5.11
N SER A 337 -1.31 -13.76 4.74
CA SER A 337 -1.29 -14.30 3.37
C SER A 337 -2.72 -14.42 2.86
N PHE A 338 -3.04 -13.75 1.76
CA PHE A 338 -4.35 -13.76 1.10
C PHE A 338 -4.28 -14.62 -0.15
N ILE A 339 -5.18 -15.58 -0.27
CA ILE A 339 -5.23 -16.55 -1.39
C ILE A 339 -6.33 -16.10 -2.36
N LEU A 340 -5.92 -15.72 -3.57
CA LEU A 340 -6.83 -15.37 -4.65
C LEU A 340 -7.05 -16.57 -5.56
N LYS A 341 -8.29 -16.76 -5.98
CA LYS A 341 -8.68 -17.87 -6.87
C LYS A 341 -8.01 -17.82 -8.24
N LYS A 342 -7.86 -18.97 -8.89
CA LYS A 342 -7.26 -19.09 -10.23
C LYS A 342 -7.94 -18.22 -11.28
N SER A 343 -9.26 -18.09 -11.19
CA SER A 343 -10.10 -17.30 -12.11
C SER A 343 -10.07 -15.79 -11.87
N THR A 344 -9.36 -15.32 -10.82
CA THR A 344 -9.32 -13.88 -10.53
C THR A 344 -8.87 -13.05 -11.74
N ASN A 345 -9.60 -11.98 -12.02
CA ASN A 345 -9.22 -10.96 -13.00
C ASN A 345 -9.05 -9.58 -12.34
N LEU A 346 -8.89 -9.58 -11.01
CA LEU A 346 -8.67 -8.36 -10.22
C LEU A 346 -7.54 -7.52 -10.84
N TYR A 347 -7.84 -6.26 -11.15
CA TYR A 347 -6.93 -5.35 -11.85
C TYR A 347 -6.25 -5.94 -13.10
N GLN A 348 -6.93 -6.84 -13.83
CA GLN A 348 -6.37 -7.55 -14.99
C GLN A 348 -5.09 -8.33 -14.64
N ARG A 349 -5.03 -8.85 -13.40
CA ARG A 349 -3.90 -9.59 -12.84
C ARG A 349 -2.58 -8.80 -12.77
N ARG A 350 -2.64 -7.47 -12.71
CA ARG A 350 -1.44 -6.63 -12.54
C ARG A 350 -0.93 -6.74 -11.10
N ALA A 351 0.24 -7.37 -10.93
CA ALA A 351 0.82 -7.65 -9.61
C ALA A 351 0.91 -6.41 -8.73
N SER A 352 1.48 -5.33 -9.27
CA SER A 352 1.67 -4.07 -8.55
C SER A 352 0.37 -3.48 -8.01
N LYS A 353 -0.71 -3.51 -8.81
CA LYS A 353 -2.02 -2.99 -8.41
C LYS A 353 -2.70 -3.87 -7.36
N ILE A 354 -2.63 -5.18 -7.51
CA ILE A 354 -3.19 -6.13 -6.54
C ILE A 354 -2.51 -5.98 -5.19
N ILE A 355 -1.17 -5.99 -5.17
CA ILE A 355 -0.39 -5.85 -3.94
C ILE A 355 -0.71 -4.53 -3.25
N SER A 356 -0.58 -3.41 -3.95
CA SER A 356 -0.75 -2.09 -3.34
C SER A 356 -2.18 -1.83 -2.86
N ALA A 357 -3.19 -2.30 -3.60
CA ALA A 357 -4.59 -2.17 -3.18
C ALA A 357 -4.89 -2.97 -1.90
N ILE A 358 -4.47 -4.23 -1.82
CA ILE A 358 -4.69 -5.08 -0.64
C ILE A 358 -3.91 -4.52 0.56
N VAL A 359 -2.63 -4.19 0.39
CA VAL A 359 -1.79 -3.70 1.48
C VAL A 359 -2.30 -2.36 2.01
N SER A 360 -2.64 -1.42 1.14
CA SER A 360 -3.14 -0.11 1.56
C SER A 360 -4.51 -0.18 2.23
N PHE A 361 -5.42 -1.03 1.73
CA PHE A 361 -6.72 -1.27 2.36
C PHE A 361 -6.57 -1.90 3.76
N PHE A 362 -5.73 -2.93 3.88
CA PHE A 362 -5.42 -3.56 5.17
C PHE A 362 -4.87 -2.53 6.17
N THR A 363 -3.91 -1.72 5.73
CA THR A 363 -3.28 -0.70 6.58
C THR A 363 -4.27 0.38 7.01
N SER A 364 -5.11 0.85 6.10
CA SER A 364 -6.18 1.80 6.42
C SER A 364 -7.14 1.25 7.47
N THR A 365 -7.55 -0.01 7.30
CA THR A 365 -8.41 -0.71 8.26
C THR A 365 -7.75 -0.82 9.62
N TYR A 366 -6.45 -1.15 9.66
CA TYR A 366 -5.68 -1.23 10.90
C TYR A 366 -5.69 0.09 11.68
N VAL A 367 -5.45 1.21 10.98
CA VAL A 367 -5.48 2.55 11.60
C VAL A 367 -6.89 2.93 12.04
N MET A 368 -7.91 2.65 11.25
CA MET A 368 -9.30 2.96 11.58
C MET A 368 -9.79 2.18 12.81
N ARG A 369 -9.46 0.89 12.89
CA ARG A 369 -9.90 -0.01 13.98
C ARG A 369 -8.99 0.02 15.20
N TRP A 370 -7.90 0.80 15.20
CA TRP A 370 -6.96 0.84 16.33
C TRP A 370 -7.63 1.04 17.69
N LYS A 371 -8.53 2.02 17.79
CA LYS A 371 -9.22 2.34 19.05
C LYS A 371 -10.20 1.27 19.53
N ASP A 372 -10.65 0.38 18.65
CA ASP A 372 -11.55 -0.72 19.02
C ASP A 372 -10.79 -1.77 19.87
N PHE A 373 -9.49 -1.96 19.60
CA PHE A 373 -8.63 -2.91 20.29
C PHE A 373 -7.72 -2.26 21.34
N PHE A 374 -7.37 -1.00 21.13
CA PHE A 374 -6.51 -0.21 22.01
C PHE A 374 -7.17 1.12 22.41
N PRO A 375 -8.31 1.10 23.14
CA PRO A 375 -9.10 2.30 23.42
C PRO A 375 -8.32 3.36 24.20
N GLN A 376 -7.42 2.94 25.09
CA GLN A 376 -6.63 3.83 25.94
C GLN A 376 -5.29 4.26 25.32
N SER A 377 -4.88 3.65 24.19
CA SER A 377 -3.59 3.94 23.56
C SER A 377 -3.76 4.78 22.31
N GLU A 378 -3.00 5.87 22.20
CA GLU A 378 -2.92 6.65 20.98
C GLU A 378 -1.98 5.98 19.96
N LEU A 379 -2.32 6.06 18.69
CA LEU A 379 -1.49 5.53 17.60
C LEU A 379 -0.36 6.52 17.28
N ASN A 380 0.68 6.54 18.13
CA ASN A 380 1.77 7.51 18.04
C ASN A 380 2.73 7.24 16.89
N TYR A 381 2.98 5.98 16.58
CA TYR A 381 3.78 5.53 15.44
C TYR A 381 2.87 4.83 14.44
N LEU A 382 2.88 5.31 13.18
CA LEU A 382 1.98 4.78 12.16
C LEU A 382 2.50 3.44 11.61
N PRO A 383 1.60 2.44 11.41
CA PRO A 383 1.99 1.17 10.80
C PRO A 383 2.26 1.33 9.31
N SER A 384 3.16 0.53 8.80
CA SER A 384 3.32 0.27 7.38
C SER A 384 3.57 -1.22 7.17
N PHE A 385 3.10 -1.74 6.04
CA PHE A 385 3.26 -3.13 5.65
C PHE A 385 3.93 -3.23 4.30
N ASP A 386 4.81 -4.18 4.13
CA ASP A 386 5.29 -4.58 2.81
C ASP A 386 4.42 -5.72 2.25
N GLY A 387 4.48 -5.93 0.94
CA GLY A 387 3.70 -6.99 0.29
C GLY A 387 4.38 -7.55 -0.94
N ARG A 388 4.07 -8.81 -1.22
CA ARG A 388 4.49 -9.51 -2.44
C ARG A 388 3.39 -10.42 -2.94
N ALA A 389 3.38 -10.70 -4.25
CA ALA A 389 2.46 -11.65 -4.86
C ALA A 389 3.26 -12.79 -5.50
N VAL A 390 2.81 -14.02 -5.27
CA VAL A 390 3.42 -15.24 -5.81
C VAL A 390 2.35 -16.06 -6.51
N CYS A 391 2.68 -16.61 -7.70
CA CYS A 391 1.80 -17.49 -8.45
C CYS A 391 2.11 -18.96 -8.16
N TYR A 392 1.08 -19.72 -7.79
CA TYR A 392 1.19 -21.15 -7.56
C TYR A 392 0.32 -21.93 -8.55
N PRO A 393 0.84 -22.98 -9.19
CA PRO A 393 0.14 -23.69 -10.28
C PRO A 393 -1.01 -24.56 -9.81
N SER A 394 -0.98 -25.07 -8.57
CA SER A 394 -2.00 -26.00 -8.07
C SER A 394 -2.42 -25.72 -6.63
N ALA A 395 -3.60 -26.21 -6.25
CA ALA A 395 -4.12 -26.14 -4.88
C ALA A 395 -3.22 -26.90 -3.88
N GLU A 396 -2.59 -27.97 -4.30
CA GLU A 396 -1.65 -28.73 -3.48
C GLU A 396 -0.44 -27.88 -3.06
N ILE A 397 0.15 -27.15 -4.01
CA ILE A 397 1.29 -26.26 -3.72
C ILE A 397 0.86 -25.10 -2.83
N VAL A 398 -0.36 -24.59 -2.98
CA VAL A 398 -0.91 -23.57 -2.05
C VAL A 398 -1.06 -24.14 -0.64
N ARG A 399 -1.51 -25.41 -0.50
CA ARG A 399 -1.56 -26.08 0.82
C ARG A 399 -0.17 -26.26 1.42
N ASP A 400 0.82 -26.61 0.60
CA ASP A 400 2.22 -26.70 1.06
C ASP A 400 2.76 -25.34 1.49
N TYR A 401 2.42 -24.26 0.77
CA TYR A 401 2.73 -22.89 1.19
C TYR A 401 2.11 -22.56 2.56
N LEU A 402 0.82 -22.82 2.75
CA LEU A 402 0.13 -22.57 4.01
C LEU A 402 0.71 -23.42 5.15
N SER A 403 1.03 -24.68 4.86
CA SER A 403 1.72 -25.58 5.82
C SER A 403 3.08 -25.03 6.22
N TRP A 404 3.84 -24.50 5.27
CA TRP A 404 5.11 -23.84 5.55
C TRP A 404 4.92 -22.64 6.49
N ARG A 405 3.91 -21.78 6.24
CA ARG A 405 3.65 -20.62 7.10
C ARG A 405 3.23 -21.03 8.51
N GLN A 406 2.41 -22.09 8.65
CA GLN A 406 2.00 -22.56 9.97
C GLN A 406 3.14 -23.25 10.74
N VAL A 407 4.03 -23.97 10.06
CA VAL A 407 5.25 -24.52 10.69
C VAL A 407 6.15 -23.40 11.19
N ASP A 408 6.33 -22.33 10.41
CA ASP A 408 7.06 -21.13 10.84
C ASP A 408 6.39 -20.47 12.07
N CYS A 409 5.06 -20.43 12.12
CA CYS A 409 4.31 -19.94 13.28
C CYS A 409 4.69 -20.71 14.55
N HIS A 410 4.64 -22.05 14.49
CA HIS A 410 5.00 -22.90 15.63
C HIS A 410 6.44 -22.65 16.11
N ILE A 411 7.40 -22.65 15.20
CA ILE A 411 8.81 -22.48 15.52
C ILE A 411 9.08 -21.09 16.11
N ASN A 412 8.54 -20.05 15.49
CA ASN A 412 8.75 -18.68 15.93
C ASN A 412 8.07 -18.42 17.29
N ASN A 413 6.87 -18.98 17.52
CA ASN A 413 6.19 -18.81 18.80
C ASN A 413 6.93 -19.55 19.92
N GLN A 414 7.43 -20.76 19.69
CA GLN A 414 8.27 -21.50 20.66
C GLN A 414 9.54 -20.70 21.00
N TYR A 415 10.22 -20.17 19.97
CA TYR A 415 11.41 -19.33 20.17
C TYR A 415 11.10 -18.09 20.99
N ASN A 416 10.06 -17.36 20.64
CA ASN A 416 9.68 -16.11 21.31
C ASN A 416 9.23 -16.38 22.75
N SER A 417 8.51 -17.47 23.02
CA SER A 417 8.12 -17.86 24.37
C SER A 417 9.35 -18.12 25.26
N CYS A 418 10.33 -18.88 24.75
CA CYS A 418 11.59 -19.09 25.47
C CYS A 418 12.38 -17.80 25.65
N PHE A 419 12.48 -16.97 24.60
CA PHE A 419 13.22 -15.73 24.64
C PHE A 419 12.69 -14.76 25.69
N TRP A 420 11.40 -14.51 25.69
CA TRP A 420 10.80 -13.57 26.63
C TRP A 420 10.74 -14.12 28.05
N LYS A 421 10.65 -15.44 28.24
CA LYS A 421 10.79 -16.08 29.58
C LYS A 421 12.18 -15.86 30.13
N LEU A 422 13.23 -15.99 29.29
CA LEU A 422 14.61 -15.70 29.68
C LEU A 422 14.82 -14.23 30.04
N VAL A 423 14.24 -13.31 29.24
CA VAL A 423 14.30 -11.88 29.55
C VAL A 423 13.57 -11.56 30.85
N ALA A 424 12.40 -12.13 31.09
CA ALA A 424 11.64 -11.97 32.33
C ALA A 424 12.37 -12.55 33.54
N SER A 425 13.24 -13.54 33.35
CA SER A 425 14.12 -14.09 34.43
C SER A 425 15.37 -13.23 34.71
N GLY A 426 15.49 -12.02 34.07
CA GLY A 426 16.57 -11.08 34.32
C GLY A 426 17.74 -11.13 33.32
N LYS A 427 17.69 -11.98 32.29
CA LYS A 427 18.71 -11.98 31.25
C LYS A 427 18.53 -10.79 30.30
N SER A 428 19.63 -10.22 29.85
CA SER A 428 19.59 -9.24 28.75
C SER A 428 19.09 -9.90 27.45
N LYS A 429 18.49 -9.12 26.53
CA LYS A 429 18.05 -9.60 25.20
C LYS A 429 19.18 -10.35 24.47
N ARG A 430 20.44 -9.86 24.59
CA ARG A 430 21.63 -10.47 23.96
C ARG A 430 21.98 -11.84 24.57
N GLU A 431 21.89 -11.98 25.87
CA GLU A 431 22.13 -13.24 26.58
C GLU A 431 21.04 -14.27 26.29
N ALA A 432 19.77 -13.84 26.26
CA ALA A 432 18.65 -14.69 25.85
C ALA A 432 18.85 -15.25 24.42
N GLN A 433 19.20 -14.38 23.45
CA GLN A 433 19.53 -14.81 22.10
C GLN A 433 20.67 -15.82 22.04
N ARG A 434 21.77 -15.59 22.77
CA ARG A 434 22.90 -16.53 22.83
C ARG A 434 22.49 -17.88 23.41
N SER A 435 21.63 -17.89 24.44
CA SER A 435 21.14 -19.11 25.07
C SER A 435 20.25 -19.95 24.15
N LEU A 436 19.62 -19.33 23.17
CA LEU A 436 18.73 -20.00 22.21
C LEU A 436 19.40 -20.34 20.87
N LYS A 437 20.60 -19.80 20.59
CA LYS A 437 21.31 -20.06 19.33
C LYS A 437 21.70 -21.54 19.24
N GLY A 438 21.13 -22.24 18.25
CA GLY A 438 21.38 -23.68 18.03
C GLY A 438 20.73 -24.61 19.06
N ALA A 439 19.91 -24.09 19.97
CA ALA A 439 19.22 -24.91 20.96
C ALA A 439 18.05 -25.69 20.34
N GLN A 440 17.79 -26.89 20.86
CA GLN A 440 16.54 -27.59 20.59
C GLN A 440 15.41 -26.93 21.38
N LEU A 441 14.52 -26.21 20.70
CA LEU A 441 13.47 -25.40 21.35
C LEU A 441 12.58 -26.22 22.27
N GLN A 442 12.24 -27.46 21.92
CA GLN A 442 11.43 -28.33 22.76
C GLN A 442 12.06 -28.58 24.14
N LYS A 443 13.37 -28.88 24.18
CA LYS A 443 14.09 -29.03 25.45
C LYS A 443 14.15 -27.72 26.26
N LYS A 444 14.26 -26.58 25.54
CA LYS A 444 14.26 -25.27 26.20
C LYS A 444 12.91 -24.94 26.83
N ILE A 445 11.82 -25.28 26.20
CA ILE A 445 10.45 -25.14 26.73
C ILE A 445 10.33 -25.93 28.05
N GLU A 446 10.80 -27.16 28.06
CA GLU A 446 10.81 -28.03 29.24
C GLU A 446 11.71 -27.45 30.35
N GLU A 447 12.96 -27.07 30.03
CA GLU A 447 13.90 -26.45 30.99
C GLU A 447 13.37 -25.16 31.64
N LEU A 448 12.62 -24.37 30.89
CA LEU A 448 12.04 -23.10 31.34
C LEU A 448 10.66 -23.28 31.98
N ALA A 449 10.18 -24.50 32.13
CA ALA A 449 8.85 -24.84 32.63
C ALA A 449 7.73 -24.03 31.96
N ILE A 450 7.78 -23.92 30.63
CA ILE A 450 6.75 -23.28 29.82
C ILE A 450 5.70 -24.31 29.45
N ASP A 451 4.48 -24.17 29.95
CA ASP A 451 3.36 -24.97 29.46
C ASP A 451 2.87 -24.44 28.12
N TYR A 452 3.57 -24.89 27.05
CA TYR A 452 3.30 -24.43 25.68
C TYR A 452 1.89 -24.80 25.21
N ASN A 453 1.34 -25.90 25.71
CA ASN A 453 0.02 -26.39 25.30
C ASN A 453 -1.13 -25.58 25.91
N GLN A 454 -0.89 -24.89 27.01
CA GLN A 454 -1.85 -23.98 27.65
C GLN A 454 -1.85 -22.57 27.02
N LEU A 455 -0.88 -22.25 26.16
CA LEU A 455 -0.91 -20.98 25.43
C LEU A 455 -2.14 -20.93 24.50
N PRO A 456 -2.75 -19.76 24.30
CA PRO A 456 -3.86 -19.59 23.35
C PRO A 456 -3.56 -20.22 22.00
N VAL A 457 -4.55 -20.90 21.44
CA VAL A 457 -4.39 -21.62 20.16
C VAL A 457 -3.97 -20.67 19.03
N MET A 458 -4.50 -19.45 19.05
CA MET A 458 -4.14 -18.37 18.11
C MET A 458 -2.62 -18.09 18.09
N PHE A 459 -1.93 -18.16 19.23
CA PHE A 459 -0.49 -17.93 19.29
C PHE A 459 0.31 -19.08 18.69
N ARG A 460 -0.22 -20.31 18.79
CA ARG A 460 0.46 -21.53 18.37
C ARG A 460 0.18 -21.88 16.91
N GLN A 461 -1.04 -21.68 16.43
CA GLN A 461 -1.50 -22.12 15.12
C GLN A 461 -1.77 -20.97 14.16
N GLY A 462 -1.73 -19.69 14.63
CA GLY A 462 -2.12 -18.56 13.82
C GLY A 462 -3.64 -18.48 13.62
N SER A 463 -4.07 -17.77 12.60
CA SER A 463 -5.49 -17.50 12.30
C SER A 463 -5.81 -17.79 10.84
N SER A 464 -6.79 -18.66 10.61
CA SER A 464 -7.38 -18.94 9.31
C SER A 464 -8.66 -18.14 9.16
N VAL A 465 -8.80 -17.38 8.06
CA VAL A 465 -9.95 -16.52 7.77
C VAL A 465 -10.54 -16.91 6.42
N PHE A 466 -11.82 -17.27 6.40
CA PHE A 466 -12.49 -17.77 5.20
C PHE A 466 -14.00 -17.58 5.29
N TRP A 467 -14.69 -17.80 4.18
CA TRP A 467 -16.14 -17.69 4.12
C TRP A 467 -16.83 -18.93 4.71
N ASP A 468 -17.77 -18.71 5.63
CA ASP A 468 -18.64 -19.78 6.12
C ASP A 468 -19.53 -20.30 4.99
N ARG A 469 -19.80 -21.60 5.01
CA ARG A 469 -20.73 -22.21 4.05
C ARG A 469 -22.15 -21.75 4.35
N VAL A 470 -22.77 -21.11 3.39
CA VAL A 470 -24.23 -21.06 3.33
C VAL A 470 -24.66 -22.21 2.42
N ASP A 471 -25.42 -23.18 2.95
CA ASP A 471 -26.11 -24.15 2.13
C ASP A 471 -26.83 -23.40 1.01
N ASN A 472 -26.52 -23.71 -0.26
CA ASN A 472 -26.95 -23.06 -1.49
C ASN A 472 -28.35 -22.48 -1.45
N VAL A 473 -28.53 -21.32 -0.88
CA VAL A 473 -29.76 -20.53 -1.05
C VAL A 473 -29.56 -19.67 -2.28
N LEU A 474 -29.95 -20.17 -3.44
CA LEU A 474 -30.11 -19.37 -4.64
C LEU A 474 -31.22 -18.34 -4.35
N ILE A 475 -30.83 -17.13 -3.97
CA ILE A 475 -31.74 -16.00 -3.89
C ILE A 475 -31.96 -15.54 -5.34
N TYR A 476 -33.12 -15.94 -5.91
CA TYR A 476 -33.59 -15.39 -7.17
C TYR A 476 -34.05 -13.95 -6.91
N GLN A 477 -33.31 -12.97 -7.43
CA GLN A 477 -33.81 -11.60 -7.50
C GLN A 477 -34.91 -11.53 -8.56
N GLU A 478 -35.93 -10.66 -8.37
CA GLU A 478 -37.05 -10.45 -9.30
C GLU A 478 -36.63 -10.17 -10.75
N ASN A 479 -35.37 -9.91 -11.01
CA ASN A 479 -34.79 -9.62 -12.33
C ASN A 479 -34.12 -10.83 -13.00
N GLY A 480 -34.30 -12.05 -12.50
CA GLY A 480 -33.76 -13.27 -13.10
C GLY A 480 -32.23 -13.45 -12.98
N LYS A 481 -31.53 -12.62 -12.22
CA LYS A 481 -30.10 -12.79 -11.89
C LYS A 481 -29.99 -13.53 -10.56
N SER A 482 -29.38 -14.72 -10.58
CA SER A 482 -28.98 -15.40 -9.36
C SER A 482 -27.82 -14.67 -8.69
N SER A 483 -28.00 -14.12 -7.50
CA SER A 483 -26.91 -13.67 -6.66
C SER A 483 -26.45 -14.82 -5.78
N GLU A 484 -25.16 -15.14 -5.79
CA GLU A 484 -24.58 -16.05 -4.81
C GLU A 484 -24.69 -15.40 -3.43
N SER A 485 -25.37 -16.08 -2.49
CA SER A 485 -25.38 -15.68 -1.09
C SER A 485 -24.04 -16.11 -0.48
N TYR A 486 -23.20 -15.14 -0.16
CA TYR A 486 -21.99 -15.40 0.63
C TYR A 486 -22.39 -15.46 2.12
N GLY A 487 -21.88 -16.48 2.83
CA GLY A 487 -21.95 -16.56 4.29
C GLY A 487 -21.17 -15.46 4.99
N ASN A 488 -21.09 -15.55 6.29
CA ASN A 488 -20.23 -14.66 7.08
C ASN A 488 -18.75 -15.07 6.94
N VAL A 489 -17.84 -14.09 7.08
CA VAL A 489 -16.42 -14.40 7.21
C VAL A 489 -16.17 -14.87 8.63
N ILE A 490 -15.54 -16.03 8.79
CA ILE A 490 -15.18 -16.62 10.08
C ILE A 490 -13.66 -16.64 10.28
N VAL A 491 -13.25 -16.62 11.53
CA VAL A 491 -11.85 -16.71 11.95
C VAL A 491 -11.71 -17.93 12.85
N GLU A 492 -10.86 -18.87 12.43
CA GLU A 492 -10.54 -20.07 13.19
C GLU A 492 -9.05 -20.21 13.47
N HIS A 493 -8.73 -20.85 14.58
CA HIS A 493 -7.35 -21.14 14.99
C HIS A 493 -7.15 -22.65 14.98
N ILE A 494 -6.88 -23.19 13.80
CA ILE A 494 -6.89 -24.63 13.54
C ILE A 494 -5.64 -25.07 12.80
N ASP A 495 -5.32 -26.37 12.92
CA ASP A 495 -4.24 -26.98 12.16
C ASP A 495 -4.62 -27.11 10.67
N ILE A 496 -3.82 -26.49 9.81
CA ILE A 496 -3.95 -26.53 8.33
C ILE A 496 -2.75 -27.20 7.65
N ILE A 497 -1.87 -27.88 8.42
CA ILE A 497 -0.65 -28.49 7.89
C ILE A 497 -0.99 -29.76 7.09
N GLY A 498 -0.48 -29.85 5.87
CA GLY A 498 -0.59 -31.02 5.02
C GLY A 498 -2.03 -31.40 4.65
N SER A 499 -2.42 -32.65 4.95
CA SER A 499 -3.78 -33.16 4.75
C SER A 499 -4.60 -33.16 6.03
N SER A 500 -4.52 -32.07 6.82
CA SER A 500 -5.28 -31.92 8.07
C SER A 500 -6.78 -32.07 7.86
N ALA A 501 -7.51 -32.38 8.94
CA ALA A 501 -8.97 -32.53 8.94
C ALA A 501 -9.69 -31.28 8.38
N PHE A 502 -9.08 -30.10 8.55
CA PHE A 502 -9.61 -28.85 8.00
C PHE A 502 -9.88 -28.94 6.49
N TRP A 503 -8.90 -29.41 5.69
CA TRP A 503 -9.06 -29.48 4.23
C TRP A 503 -10.07 -30.54 3.78
N LEU A 504 -10.31 -31.55 4.62
CA LEU A 504 -11.36 -32.54 4.36
C LEU A 504 -12.75 -32.00 4.66
N GLN A 505 -12.86 -31.10 5.64
CA GLN A 505 -14.11 -30.44 6.01
C GLN A 505 -14.45 -29.27 5.09
N HIS A 506 -13.42 -28.63 4.49
CA HIS A 506 -13.56 -27.46 3.62
C HIS A 506 -12.89 -27.69 2.24
N PRO A 507 -13.30 -28.71 1.47
CA PRO A 507 -12.68 -29.05 0.19
C PRO A 507 -12.88 -27.98 -0.88
N ASP A 508 -13.92 -27.19 -0.77
CA ASP A 508 -14.33 -26.14 -1.71
C ASP A 508 -13.47 -24.87 -1.62
N ILE A 509 -12.79 -24.57 -0.50
CA ILE A 509 -11.95 -23.37 -0.36
C ILE A 509 -10.89 -23.31 -1.47
N LEU A 510 -10.28 -24.45 -1.81
CA LEU A 510 -9.27 -24.57 -2.88
C LEU A 510 -9.74 -25.50 -4.01
N ASP A 511 -11.04 -25.61 -4.26
CA ASP A 511 -11.57 -26.44 -5.35
C ASP A 511 -11.31 -25.75 -6.70
N GLU A 512 -10.45 -26.35 -7.49
CA GLU A 512 -10.11 -25.86 -8.83
C GLU A 512 -11.31 -25.89 -9.79
N LYS A 513 -12.30 -26.77 -9.58
CA LYS A 513 -13.47 -26.92 -10.45
C LYS A 513 -14.49 -25.80 -10.27
N LEU A 514 -14.61 -25.26 -9.08
CA LEU A 514 -15.50 -24.13 -8.79
C LEU A 514 -15.03 -22.82 -9.41
N TYR A 515 -13.75 -22.72 -9.76
CA TYR A 515 -13.11 -21.48 -10.21
C TYR A 515 -12.62 -21.54 -11.66
N VAL A 516 -13.20 -22.42 -12.49
CA VAL A 516 -12.89 -22.51 -13.92
C VAL A 516 -13.60 -21.39 -14.68
N TRP A 517 -12.87 -20.67 -15.54
CA TRP A 517 -13.45 -19.72 -16.48
C TRP A 517 -14.52 -20.41 -17.33
N LYS A 518 -15.80 -20.06 -17.16
CA LYS A 518 -16.77 -20.28 -18.22
C LYS A 518 -16.39 -19.32 -19.35
N LYS A 519 -15.87 -19.88 -20.45
CA LYS A 519 -15.71 -19.13 -21.71
C LYS A 519 -17.11 -18.60 -22.06
N CYS A 520 -17.27 -17.25 -22.02
CA CYS A 520 -18.34 -16.56 -22.72
C CYS A 520 -18.01 -16.51 -24.20
#